data_65effbee395897d90c0eabc51736cf3e
#
_entry.id   65effbee395897d90c0eabc51736cf3e
#
_cell.length_a   1.000
_cell.length_b   1.000
_cell.length_c   1.000
_cell.angle_alpha   90.00
_cell.angle_beta   90.00
_cell.angle_gamma   90.00
#
_symmetry.space_group_name_H-M   'P 1'
#
loop_
_entity.id
_entity.type
_entity.pdbx_description
1 polymer ?
#
loop_
_entity_poly.entity_id
_entity_poly.type
_entity_poly.pdbx_seq_one_letter_code
_entity_poly.pdbx_strand_id
1 'polypeptide(L)'
;MVCAHVGGALPMLPGRYGFGYELRKDMSFGPWEPDVMTRPPAAYMKQLYFDTVCYHPPAVQCAIDTVGIDHVVFGSDSPPVPLPLARAVDTVNQLKISAEDKRKIFGGNAAKLLGLAG
;
A
#
# COMPACT_ATOMS: atom_id res chain seq x y z
N MET A 1 6.69 -2.08 7.82
CA MET A 1 7.05 -2.99 6.70
C MET A 1 6.62 -2.35 5.40
N VAL A 2 7.46 -2.39 4.36
CA VAL A 2 7.12 -1.94 3.00
C VAL A 2 6.78 -3.15 2.15
N CYS A 3 5.62 -3.14 1.52
CA CYS A 3 5.14 -4.18 0.61
C CYS A 3 5.49 -3.78 -0.83
N ALA A 4 6.32 -4.58 -1.48
CA ALA A 4 6.74 -4.35 -2.87
C ALA A 4 5.57 -4.53 -3.85
N HIS A 5 5.72 -3.94 -5.05
CA HIS A 5 4.76 -4.04 -6.16
C HIS A 5 3.34 -3.62 -5.76
N VAL A 6 3.24 -2.46 -5.09
CA VAL A 6 1.97 -1.91 -4.57
C VAL A 6 1.27 -2.90 -3.62
N GLY A 7 2.02 -3.83 -3.01
CA GLY A 7 1.46 -4.87 -2.15
C GLY A 7 0.66 -5.95 -2.89
N GLY A 8 0.80 -6.04 -4.21
CA GLY A 8 0.07 -7.02 -5.03
C GLY A 8 -1.44 -6.83 -4.94
N ALA A 9 -2.17 -7.86 -4.52
CA ALA A 9 -3.63 -7.80 -4.38
C ALA A 9 -4.12 -7.18 -3.07
N LEU A 10 -3.23 -6.89 -2.11
CA LEU A 10 -3.64 -6.41 -0.79
C LEU A 10 -4.55 -5.17 -0.82
N PRO A 11 -4.26 -4.10 -1.59
CA PRO A 11 -5.13 -2.93 -1.61
C PRO A 11 -6.52 -3.17 -2.22
N MET A 12 -6.68 -4.22 -3.01
CA MET A 12 -7.94 -4.53 -3.69
C MET A 12 -8.88 -5.41 -2.86
N LEU A 13 -8.39 -6.06 -1.80
CA LEU A 13 -9.12 -7.10 -1.08
C LEU A 13 -9.56 -6.76 0.35
N PRO A 14 -9.55 -5.49 0.84
CA PRO A 14 -9.93 -5.20 2.22
C PRO A 14 -11.34 -5.66 2.56
N GLY A 15 -12.29 -5.51 1.63
CA GLY A 15 -13.66 -6.00 1.80
C GLY A 15 -13.73 -7.52 1.94
N ARG A 16 -12.94 -8.25 1.16
CA ARG A 16 -12.90 -9.72 1.24
C ARG A 16 -12.33 -10.19 2.59
N TYR A 17 -11.27 -9.55 3.06
CA TYR A 17 -10.68 -9.87 4.37
C TYR A 17 -11.60 -9.46 5.52
N GLY A 18 -12.27 -8.30 5.39
CA GLY A 18 -13.26 -7.83 6.37
C GLY A 18 -14.42 -8.81 6.52
N PHE A 19 -14.97 -9.26 5.39
CA PHE A 19 -16.03 -10.25 5.36
C PHE A 19 -15.62 -11.58 6.04
N GLY A 20 -14.44 -12.11 5.73
CA GLY A 20 -13.91 -13.28 6.41
C GLY A 20 -13.75 -13.08 7.91
N TYR A 21 -13.29 -11.89 8.33
CA TYR A 21 -13.15 -11.55 9.74
C TYR A 21 -14.51 -11.48 10.47
N GLU A 22 -15.54 -10.96 9.84
CA GLU A 22 -16.91 -10.92 10.41
C GLU A 22 -17.49 -12.30 10.57
N LEU A 23 -17.35 -13.16 9.55
CA LEU A 23 -17.89 -14.51 9.55
C LEU A 23 -17.28 -15.44 10.57
N ARG A 24 -16.04 -15.18 11.05
CA ARG A 24 -15.37 -16.05 12.03
C ARG A 24 -16.13 -16.25 13.34
N LYS A 25 -17.04 -15.32 13.68
CA LYS A 25 -17.87 -15.42 14.88
C LYS A 25 -19.10 -16.29 14.70
N ASP A 26 -19.59 -16.38 13.48
CA ASP A 26 -20.88 -16.97 13.15
C ASP A 26 -20.74 -18.34 12.49
N MET A 27 -19.56 -18.66 11.96
CA MET A 27 -19.30 -19.90 11.24
C MET A 27 -18.24 -20.73 11.95
N SER A 28 -18.67 -21.87 12.47
CA SER A 28 -17.80 -22.83 13.16
C SER A 28 -16.98 -23.74 12.21
N PHE A 29 -17.05 -23.50 10.91
CA PHE A 29 -16.31 -24.25 9.90
C PHE A 29 -15.66 -23.32 8.88
N GLY A 30 -14.51 -23.74 8.39
CA GLY A 30 -13.73 -22.98 7.41
C GLY A 30 -12.31 -22.70 7.91
N PRO A 31 -11.46 -22.12 7.07
CA PRO A 31 -10.07 -21.82 7.41
C PRO A 31 -9.92 -20.57 8.32
N TRP A 32 -10.99 -20.18 8.99
CA TRP A 32 -11.03 -19.03 9.88
C TRP A 32 -10.55 -19.42 11.26
N GLU A 33 -9.27 -19.17 11.53
CA GLU A 33 -8.74 -19.34 12.88
C GLU A 33 -9.11 -18.12 13.72
N PRO A 34 -10.03 -18.26 14.70
CA PRO A 34 -10.60 -17.12 15.41
C PRO A 34 -9.59 -16.35 16.26
N ASP A 35 -8.46 -16.96 16.58
CA ASP A 35 -7.53 -16.44 17.58
C ASP A 35 -6.35 -15.63 17.01
N VAL A 36 -6.19 -15.59 15.68
CA VAL A 36 -5.01 -14.94 15.06
C VAL A 36 -5.19 -13.43 14.94
N MET A 37 -6.41 -12.94 14.71
CA MET A 37 -6.66 -11.51 14.49
C MET A 37 -7.56 -10.95 15.59
N THR A 38 -7.02 -10.04 16.38
CA THR A 38 -7.75 -9.35 17.45
C THR A 38 -8.47 -8.09 17.00
N ARG A 39 -8.12 -7.57 15.82
CA ARG A 39 -8.67 -6.36 15.22
C ARG A 39 -9.10 -6.62 13.77
N PRO A 40 -9.99 -5.81 13.18
CA PRO A 40 -10.34 -5.92 11.76
C PRO A 40 -9.10 -5.83 10.85
N PRO A 41 -9.06 -6.56 9.72
CA PRO A 41 -7.93 -6.56 8.77
C PRO A 41 -7.49 -5.16 8.33
N ALA A 42 -8.44 -4.25 8.12
CA ALA A 42 -8.15 -2.86 7.74
C ALA A 42 -7.27 -2.12 8.77
N ALA A 43 -7.34 -2.49 10.05
CA ALA A 43 -6.50 -1.88 11.09
C ALA A 43 -5.03 -2.31 10.96
N TYR A 44 -4.78 -3.53 10.46
CA TYR A 44 -3.42 -4.01 10.19
C TYR A 44 -2.88 -3.44 8.89
N MET A 45 -3.70 -3.30 7.86
CA MET A 45 -3.30 -2.71 6.58
C MET A 45 -2.77 -1.28 6.73
N LYS A 46 -3.34 -0.50 7.63
CA LYS A 46 -2.87 0.86 7.97
C LYS A 46 -1.49 0.91 8.65
N GLN A 47 -0.88 -0.22 8.96
CA GLN A 47 0.49 -0.31 9.48
C GLN A 47 1.50 -0.67 8.39
N LEU A 48 1.03 -0.97 7.19
CA LEU A 48 1.86 -1.32 6.05
C LEU A 48 2.13 -0.07 5.21
N TYR A 49 3.26 -0.09 4.53
CA TYR A 49 3.60 0.86 3.47
C TYR A 49 3.60 0.12 2.14
N PHE A 50 3.24 0.81 1.08
CA PHE A 50 3.20 0.27 -0.29
C PHE A 50 4.09 1.10 -1.19
N ASP A 51 4.88 0.45 -2.03
CA ASP A 51 5.66 1.18 -3.03
C ASP A 51 4.83 1.54 -4.27
N THR A 52 5.44 2.22 -5.24
CA THR A 52 4.80 2.59 -6.52
C THR A 52 5.25 1.69 -7.68
N VAL A 53 5.88 0.54 -7.39
CA VAL A 53 6.47 -0.35 -8.40
C VAL A 53 5.41 -1.21 -9.06
N CYS A 54 4.60 -0.62 -9.90
CA CYS A 54 3.68 -1.32 -10.79
C CYS A 54 3.52 -0.59 -12.13
N TYR A 55 4.06 0.63 -12.23
CA TYR A 55 4.01 1.48 -13.43
C TYR A 55 2.59 1.68 -13.98
N HIS A 56 1.59 1.60 -13.10
CA HIS A 56 0.16 1.70 -13.42
C HIS A 56 -0.54 2.64 -12.43
N PRO A 57 -0.75 3.93 -12.77
CA PRO A 57 -1.30 4.92 -11.86
C PRO A 57 -2.62 4.52 -11.17
N PRO A 58 -3.59 3.85 -11.83
CA PRO A 58 -4.80 3.40 -11.15
C PRO A 58 -4.57 2.42 -10.00
N ALA A 59 -3.55 1.55 -10.09
CA ALA A 59 -3.22 0.63 -8.99
C ALA A 59 -2.60 1.37 -7.81
N VAL A 60 -1.73 2.34 -8.07
CA VAL A 60 -1.19 3.22 -7.01
C VAL A 60 -2.30 4.04 -6.37
N GLN A 61 -3.25 4.55 -7.15
CA GLN A 61 -4.40 5.27 -6.62
C GLN A 61 -5.25 4.37 -5.71
N CYS A 62 -5.51 3.13 -6.09
CA CYS A 62 -6.20 2.15 -5.26
C CYS A 62 -5.49 1.95 -3.90
N ALA A 63 -4.16 1.88 -3.89
CA ALA A 63 -3.40 1.80 -2.64
C ALA A 63 -3.57 3.06 -1.79
N ILE A 64 -3.47 4.25 -2.39
CA ILE A 64 -3.68 5.53 -1.70
C ILE A 64 -5.08 5.58 -1.06
N ASP A 65 -6.11 5.22 -1.81
CA ASP A 65 -7.50 5.24 -1.34
C ASP A 65 -7.75 4.23 -0.21
N THR A 66 -6.97 3.15 -0.18
CA THR A 66 -7.11 2.07 0.81
C THR A 66 -6.36 2.35 2.11
N VAL A 67 -5.09 2.77 2.04
CA VAL A 67 -4.24 2.91 3.23
C VAL A 67 -3.91 4.36 3.58
N GLY A 68 -4.19 5.28 2.70
CA GLY A 68 -3.87 6.71 2.84
C GLY A 68 -2.53 7.08 2.22
N ILE A 69 -2.44 8.36 1.86
CA ILE A 69 -1.27 8.93 1.16
C ILE A 69 0.04 8.78 1.94
N ASP A 70 -0.02 8.85 3.27
CA ASP A 70 1.15 8.79 4.15
C ASP A 70 1.77 7.39 4.23
N HIS A 71 1.12 6.39 3.65
CA HIS A 71 1.55 5.00 3.61
C HIS A 71 2.03 4.53 2.23
N VAL A 72 2.18 5.44 1.27
CA VAL A 72 2.70 5.13 -0.06
C VAL A 72 4.08 5.75 -0.25
N VAL A 73 5.06 4.96 -0.69
CA VAL A 73 6.45 5.37 -0.89
C VAL A 73 6.90 5.15 -2.34
N PHE A 74 7.79 6.00 -2.83
CA PHE A 74 8.34 5.86 -4.17
C PHE A 74 9.25 4.63 -4.28
N GLY A 75 9.09 3.84 -5.34
CA GLY A 75 9.96 2.75 -5.72
C GLY A 75 10.21 2.75 -7.23
N SER A 76 11.42 2.36 -7.63
CA SER A 76 11.85 2.30 -9.04
C SER A 76 12.12 0.89 -9.56
N ASP A 77 12.23 -0.09 -8.65
CA ASP A 77 12.66 -1.47 -8.96
C ASP A 77 14.05 -1.54 -9.64
N SER A 78 14.86 -0.50 -9.48
CA SER A 78 16.23 -0.48 -9.97
C SER A 78 17.17 -1.05 -8.89
N PRO A 79 18.21 -1.82 -9.25
CA PRO A 79 18.72 -2.17 -10.58
C PRO A 79 18.13 -3.43 -11.22
N PRO A 80 17.34 -4.30 -10.52
CA PRO A 80 16.88 -5.56 -11.13
C PRO A 80 16.11 -5.36 -12.43
N VAL A 81 15.27 -4.32 -12.49
CA VAL A 81 14.52 -3.96 -13.70
C VAL A 81 15.17 -2.74 -14.34
N PRO A 82 15.79 -2.89 -15.53
CA PRO A 82 16.50 -1.82 -16.21
C PRO A 82 15.54 -0.86 -16.94
N LEU A 83 14.50 -0.43 -16.26
CA LEU A 83 13.58 0.58 -16.80
C LEU A 83 14.12 1.99 -16.54
N PRO A 84 13.90 2.94 -17.45
CA PRO A 84 14.23 4.34 -17.19
C PRO A 84 13.55 4.84 -15.93
N LEU A 85 14.30 5.44 -15.03
CA LEU A 85 13.77 6.06 -13.80
C LEU A 85 12.61 7.02 -14.10
N ALA A 86 12.66 7.69 -15.25
CA ALA A 86 11.58 8.56 -15.72
C ALA A 86 10.21 7.88 -15.71
N ARG A 87 10.13 6.58 -16.05
CA ARG A 87 8.86 5.86 -16.06
C ARG A 87 8.27 5.68 -14.66
N ALA A 88 9.10 5.42 -13.66
CA ALA A 88 8.65 5.34 -12.27
C ALA A 88 8.19 6.72 -11.78
N VAL A 89 8.92 7.78 -12.11
CA VAL A 89 8.56 9.17 -11.78
C VAL A 89 7.25 9.56 -12.47
N ASP A 90 7.08 9.23 -13.74
CA ASP A 90 5.86 9.52 -14.50
C ASP A 90 4.63 8.82 -13.92
N THR A 91 4.78 7.62 -13.37
CA THR A 91 3.69 6.91 -12.69
C THR A 91 3.11 7.76 -11.56
N VAL A 92 3.97 8.38 -10.75
CA VAL A 92 3.52 9.27 -9.65
C VAL A 92 2.99 10.59 -10.20
N ASN A 93 3.63 11.16 -11.24
CA ASN A 93 3.21 12.42 -11.83
C ASN A 93 1.81 12.37 -12.45
N GLN A 94 1.40 11.22 -12.96
CA GLN A 94 0.07 11.00 -13.54
C GLN A 94 -1.05 10.82 -12.49
N LEU A 95 -0.71 10.64 -11.21
CA LEU A 95 -1.72 10.56 -10.14
C LEU A 95 -2.48 11.88 -10.01
N LYS A 96 -3.79 11.77 -9.79
CA LYS A 96 -4.68 12.93 -9.59
C LYS A 96 -4.72 13.34 -8.11
N ILE A 97 -3.56 13.70 -7.58
CA ILE A 97 -3.36 14.13 -6.20
C ILE A 97 -2.63 15.47 -6.17
N SER A 98 -2.60 16.12 -5.01
CA SER A 98 -1.92 17.40 -4.83
C SER A 98 -0.40 17.31 -5.05
N ALA A 99 0.24 18.43 -5.36
CA ALA A 99 1.69 18.51 -5.47
C ALA A 99 2.37 18.18 -4.14
N GLU A 100 1.74 18.51 -3.03
CA GLU A 100 2.23 18.14 -1.68
C GLU A 100 2.20 16.63 -1.48
N ASP A 101 1.11 15.96 -1.84
CA ASP A 101 1.00 14.51 -1.73
C ASP A 101 2.00 13.78 -2.63
N LYS A 102 2.28 14.31 -3.82
CA LYS A 102 3.37 13.78 -4.66
C LYS A 102 4.74 13.89 -3.97
N ARG A 103 5.03 15.02 -3.31
CA ARG A 103 6.27 15.15 -2.52
C ARG A 103 6.35 14.16 -1.37
N LYS A 104 5.24 13.86 -0.70
CA LYS A 104 5.18 12.80 0.32
C LYS A 104 5.58 11.46 -0.26
N ILE A 105 5.00 11.07 -1.39
CA ILE A 105 5.34 9.80 -2.06
C ILE A 105 6.81 9.78 -2.47
N PHE A 106 7.32 10.84 -3.12
CA PHE A 106 8.69 10.89 -3.64
C PHE A 106 9.78 10.80 -2.57
N GLY A 107 9.51 11.19 -1.35
CA GLY A 107 10.55 11.12 -0.31
C GLY A 107 10.07 11.37 1.12
N GLY A 108 9.05 12.20 1.30
CA GLY A 108 8.59 12.59 2.65
C GLY A 108 8.20 11.40 3.53
N ASN A 109 7.44 10.46 2.96
CA ASN A 109 7.00 9.27 3.69
C ASN A 109 8.17 8.33 4.02
N ALA A 110 9.09 8.14 3.08
CA ALA A 110 10.29 7.32 3.31
C ALA A 110 11.19 7.96 4.37
N ALA A 111 11.40 9.28 4.31
CA ALA A 111 12.18 10.01 5.30
C ALA A 111 11.57 9.85 6.71
N LYS A 112 10.25 9.99 6.84
CA LYS A 112 9.54 9.78 8.10
C LYS A 112 9.67 8.33 8.59
N LEU A 113 9.49 7.35 7.71
CA LEU A 113 9.58 5.93 8.04
C LEU A 113 10.98 5.54 8.55
N LEU A 114 12.02 6.17 7.99
CA LEU A 114 13.43 5.92 8.34
C LEU A 114 13.94 6.83 9.48
N GLY A 115 13.09 7.70 10.02
CA GLY A 115 13.50 8.64 11.08
C GLY A 115 14.45 9.74 10.60
N LEU A 116 14.46 10.06 9.29
CA LEU A 116 15.32 11.08 8.69
C LEU A 116 14.65 12.46 8.63
N ALA A 117 13.34 12.52 8.83
CA ALA A 117 12.60 13.77 8.90
C ALA A 117 12.77 14.33 10.31
N GLY A 118 13.62 15.34 10.42
CA GLY A 118 13.77 16.20 11.60
C GLY A 118 12.87 17.41 11.51
#